data_c5fee904627d00056b0371d70ec7e18a
#
_entry.id   c5fee904627d00056b0371d70ec7e18a
#
_cell.length_a   1.000
_cell.length_b   1.000
_cell.length_c   1.000
_cell.angle_alpha   90.00
_cell.angle_beta   90.00
_cell.angle_gamma   90.00
#
_symmetry.space_group_name_H-M   'P 1'
#
loop_
_entity.id
_entity.type
_entity.pdbx_description
1 polymer ?
#
loop_
_entity_poly.entity_id
_entity_poly.type
_entity_poly.pdbx_seq_one_letter_code
_entity_poly.pdbx_strand_id
1 'polypeptide(L)'
;YLGYMAQKFSLYGNMSVRENLEFFAGIYGIPLAKIKERVGSIASYFGLTVYFDQLSEKLPLGIKQRLSLACALIHNPPILFLDEATSGVDVVTRKEFWCHLRALAKKGVTILITTHFMDEAEYCDNISLFYQGETIAVGTPAALKAQAAAATMEEAFITLINRKDAESGRL
;
A
#
# COMPACT_ATOMS: atom_id res chain seq x y z
N TYR A 1 14.94 -3.29 9.24
CA TYR A 1 14.35 -4.11 8.17
C TYR A 1 12.93 -3.61 7.90
N LEU A 2 12.70 -2.93 6.78
CA LEU A 2 11.40 -2.44 6.34
C LEU A 2 11.09 -2.95 4.93
N GLY A 3 9.81 -3.11 4.59
CA GLY A 3 9.34 -3.30 3.24
C GLY A 3 8.93 -1.95 2.65
N TYR A 4 9.18 -1.75 1.35
CA TYR A 4 8.80 -0.53 0.65
C TYR A 4 8.19 -0.86 -0.71
N MET A 5 7.08 -0.21 -1.03
CA MET A 5 6.43 -0.28 -2.32
C MET A 5 6.22 1.13 -2.85
N ALA A 6 6.87 1.44 -3.96
CA ALA A 6 6.77 2.74 -4.62
C ALA A 6 5.47 2.85 -5.42
N GLN A 7 5.00 4.08 -5.65
CA GLN A 7 3.85 4.41 -6.47
C GLN A 7 3.96 3.85 -7.90
N LYS A 8 5.11 4.08 -8.54
CA LYS A 8 5.37 3.52 -9.88
C LYS A 8 5.87 2.10 -9.76
N PHE A 9 5.40 1.23 -10.67
CA PHE A 9 5.94 -0.12 -10.78
C PHE A 9 7.46 -0.08 -10.98
N SER A 10 8.19 -0.46 -9.93
CA SER A 10 9.66 -0.31 -9.84
C SER A 10 10.39 -1.66 -9.93
N LEU A 11 9.67 -2.73 -10.26
CA LEU A 11 10.25 -4.05 -10.46
C LEU A 11 10.85 -4.20 -11.86
N TYR A 12 11.65 -5.24 -12.05
CA TYR A 12 12.33 -5.50 -13.32
C TYR A 12 11.33 -6.05 -14.34
N GLY A 13 10.90 -5.19 -15.28
CA GLY A 13 9.89 -5.53 -16.29
C GLY A 13 10.29 -6.68 -17.20
N ASN A 14 11.57 -6.79 -17.51
CA ASN A 14 12.19 -7.84 -18.32
C ASN A 14 12.44 -9.17 -17.58
N MET A 15 12.14 -9.22 -16.29
CA MET A 15 12.16 -10.44 -15.47
C MET A 15 10.75 -10.98 -15.30
N SER A 16 10.63 -12.30 -15.19
CA SER A 16 9.38 -12.98 -14.85
C SER A 16 8.96 -12.68 -13.41
N VAL A 17 7.74 -13.04 -13.05
CA VAL A 17 7.24 -12.98 -11.66
C VAL A 17 8.17 -13.74 -10.71
N ARG A 18 8.55 -14.98 -11.09
CA ARG A 18 9.45 -15.83 -10.31
C ARG A 18 10.80 -15.15 -10.11
N GLU A 19 11.43 -14.70 -11.19
CA GLU A 19 12.76 -14.07 -11.13
C GLU A 19 12.76 -12.81 -10.29
N ASN A 20 11.72 -11.95 -10.38
CA ASN A 20 11.59 -10.80 -9.48
C ASN A 20 11.54 -11.23 -8.01
N LEU A 21 10.71 -12.22 -7.65
CA LEU A 21 10.61 -12.70 -6.27
C LEU A 21 11.93 -13.31 -5.78
N GLU A 22 12.60 -14.13 -6.59
CA GLU A 22 13.90 -14.73 -6.26
C GLU A 22 14.98 -13.66 -6.09
N PHE A 23 15.01 -12.67 -6.96
CA PHE A 23 15.94 -11.55 -6.90
C PHE A 23 15.79 -10.75 -5.60
N PHE A 24 14.56 -10.36 -5.25
CA PHE A 24 14.32 -9.63 -4.00
C PHE A 24 14.58 -10.50 -2.76
N ALA A 25 14.28 -11.80 -2.82
CA ALA A 25 14.64 -12.74 -1.76
C ALA A 25 16.16 -12.77 -1.52
N GLY A 26 16.95 -12.77 -2.60
CA GLY A 26 18.41 -12.71 -2.54
C GLY A 26 18.93 -11.38 -1.96
N ILE A 27 18.40 -10.22 -2.43
CA ILE A 27 18.77 -8.90 -1.92
C ILE A 27 18.52 -8.78 -0.41
N TYR A 28 17.39 -9.30 0.06
CA TYR A 28 17.05 -9.27 1.48
C TYR A 28 17.75 -10.35 2.31
N GLY A 29 18.68 -11.10 1.72
CA GLY A 29 19.54 -12.04 2.43
C GLY A 29 18.84 -13.35 2.85
N ILE A 30 17.78 -13.74 2.16
CA ILE A 30 17.16 -15.06 2.39
C ILE A 30 18.16 -16.14 1.94
N PRO A 31 18.47 -17.13 2.79
CA PRO A 31 19.39 -18.21 2.43
C PRO A 31 18.93 -18.94 1.17
N LEU A 32 19.85 -19.24 0.24
CA LEU A 32 19.55 -19.87 -1.04
C LEU A 32 18.68 -21.14 -0.91
N ALA A 33 18.96 -21.97 0.11
CA ALA A 33 18.19 -23.17 0.39
C ALA A 33 16.70 -22.88 0.74
N LYS A 34 16.36 -21.67 1.17
CA LYS A 34 15.01 -21.26 1.57
C LYS A 34 14.29 -20.40 0.52
N ILE A 35 15.00 -19.90 -0.49
CA ILE A 35 14.40 -18.99 -1.50
C ILE A 35 13.22 -19.67 -2.20
N LYS A 36 13.39 -20.88 -2.69
CA LYS A 36 12.34 -21.61 -3.43
C LYS A 36 11.06 -21.79 -2.61
N GLU A 37 11.20 -22.20 -1.36
CA GLU A 37 10.07 -22.36 -0.43
C GLU A 37 9.39 -21.02 -0.17
N ARG A 38 10.19 -19.98 0.14
CA ARG A 38 9.67 -18.65 0.45
C ARG A 38 8.96 -18.00 -0.73
N VAL A 39 9.54 -18.09 -1.93
CA VAL A 39 8.95 -17.62 -3.18
C VAL A 39 7.63 -18.34 -3.48
N GLY A 40 7.61 -19.67 -3.35
CA GLY A 40 6.40 -20.47 -3.53
C GLY A 40 5.28 -20.07 -2.56
N SER A 41 5.61 -19.91 -1.29
CA SER A 41 4.67 -19.52 -0.24
C SER A 41 4.07 -18.13 -0.49
N ILE A 42 4.90 -17.12 -0.76
CA ILE A 42 4.39 -15.74 -0.98
C ILE A 42 3.62 -15.61 -2.30
N ALA A 43 4.08 -16.28 -3.34
CA ALA A 43 3.37 -16.28 -4.62
C ALA A 43 2.00 -16.95 -4.52
N SER A 44 1.89 -18.04 -3.77
CA SER A 44 0.59 -18.67 -3.48
C SER A 44 -0.33 -17.76 -2.71
N TYR A 45 0.18 -17.07 -1.67
CA TYR A 45 -0.60 -16.15 -0.86
C TYR A 45 -1.20 -14.98 -1.67
N PHE A 46 -0.46 -14.47 -2.66
CA PHE A 46 -0.92 -13.37 -3.52
C PHE A 46 -1.53 -13.82 -4.86
N GLY A 47 -1.73 -15.14 -5.08
CA GLY A 47 -2.30 -15.66 -6.31
C GLY A 47 -1.41 -15.45 -7.54
N LEU A 48 -0.09 -15.42 -7.36
CA LEU A 48 0.88 -15.14 -8.42
C LEU A 48 1.42 -16.38 -9.12
N THR A 49 1.15 -17.59 -8.62
CA THR A 49 1.69 -18.85 -9.15
C THR A 49 1.34 -19.09 -10.61
N VAL A 50 0.14 -18.69 -11.04
CA VAL A 50 -0.31 -18.84 -12.43
C VAL A 50 0.41 -17.90 -13.40
N TYR A 51 1.14 -16.91 -12.89
CA TYR A 51 1.89 -15.91 -13.65
C TYR A 51 3.40 -16.11 -13.56
N PHE A 52 3.89 -17.17 -12.91
CA PHE A 52 5.30 -17.35 -12.54
C PHE A 52 6.29 -17.10 -13.70
N ASP A 53 5.98 -17.61 -14.88
CA ASP A 53 6.87 -17.56 -16.02
C ASP A 53 6.53 -16.38 -16.99
N GLN A 54 5.58 -15.53 -16.62
CA GLN A 54 5.25 -14.33 -17.38
C GLN A 54 6.17 -13.16 -17.00
N LEU A 55 6.60 -12.41 -18.03
CA LEU A 55 7.35 -11.17 -17.83
C LEU A 55 6.47 -10.16 -17.08
N SER A 56 7.05 -9.53 -16.06
CA SER A 56 6.29 -8.63 -15.18
C SER A 56 5.77 -7.39 -15.89
N GLU A 57 6.43 -6.91 -16.94
CA GLU A 57 5.93 -5.79 -17.78
C GLU A 57 4.61 -6.11 -18.49
N LYS A 58 4.35 -7.39 -18.82
CA LYS A 58 3.14 -7.85 -19.52
C LYS A 58 1.95 -8.13 -18.61
N LEU A 59 2.13 -8.05 -17.30
CA LEU A 59 1.07 -8.30 -16.34
C LEU A 59 0.05 -7.16 -16.31
N PRO A 60 -1.24 -7.45 -16.05
CA PRO A 60 -2.23 -6.44 -15.70
C PRO A 60 -1.78 -5.64 -14.46
N LEU A 61 -2.20 -4.37 -14.37
CA LEU A 61 -1.76 -3.46 -13.30
C LEU A 61 -2.01 -4.03 -11.90
N GLY A 62 -3.18 -4.59 -11.65
CA GLY A 62 -3.51 -5.18 -10.34
C GLY A 62 -2.60 -6.36 -9.97
N ILE A 63 -2.16 -7.16 -10.95
CA ILE A 63 -1.19 -8.25 -10.72
C ILE A 63 0.21 -7.68 -10.47
N LYS A 64 0.60 -6.61 -11.19
CA LYS A 64 1.84 -5.86 -10.91
C LYS A 64 1.88 -5.35 -9.47
N GLN A 65 0.77 -4.77 -8.98
CA GLN A 65 0.67 -4.29 -7.61
C GLN A 65 0.79 -5.43 -6.58
N ARG A 66 0.15 -6.57 -6.84
CA ARG A 66 0.31 -7.77 -5.98
C ARG A 66 1.76 -8.27 -5.98
N LEU A 67 2.43 -8.29 -7.13
CA LEU A 67 3.84 -8.68 -7.22
C LEU A 67 4.74 -7.70 -6.45
N SER A 68 4.52 -6.39 -6.60
CA SER A 68 5.27 -5.37 -5.86
C SER A 68 5.11 -5.54 -4.35
N LEU A 69 3.89 -5.76 -3.86
CA LEU A 69 3.61 -6.02 -2.45
C LEU A 69 4.27 -7.33 -1.99
N ALA A 70 4.22 -8.39 -2.80
CA ALA A 70 4.88 -9.66 -2.49
C ALA A 70 6.40 -9.51 -2.36
N CYS A 71 7.05 -8.76 -3.27
CA CYS A 71 8.47 -8.45 -3.19
C CYS A 71 8.83 -7.64 -1.94
N ALA A 72 8.00 -6.63 -1.58
CA ALA A 72 8.20 -5.83 -0.38
C ALA A 72 8.07 -6.65 0.92
N LEU A 73 7.32 -7.76 0.88
CA LEU A 73 7.05 -8.64 2.02
C LEU A 73 7.89 -9.93 2.04
N ILE A 74 8.73 -10.16 1.03
CA ILE A 74 9.44 -11.43 0.87
C ILE A 74 10.29 -11.81 2.08
N HIS A 75 10.82 -10.83 2.81
CA HIS A 75 11.69 -10.99 3.96
C HIS A 75 10.98 -10.83 5.32
N ASN A 76 9.64 -10.84 5.34
CA ASN A 76 8.81 -10.66 6.54
C ASN A 76 9.13 -9.38 7.35
N PRO A 77 9.08 -8.19 6.76
CA PRO A 77 9.37 -6.96 7.48
C PRO A 77 8.33 -6.68 8.57
N PRO A 78 8.73 -6.16 9.74
CA PRO A 78 7.78 -5.71 10.77
C PRO A 78 7.12 -4.37 10.40
N ILE A 79 7.69 -3.61 9.46
CA ILE A 79 7.18 -2.32 9.00
C ILE A 79 7.10 -2.32 7.48
N LEU A 80 5.98 -1.83 6.94
CA LEU A 80 5.72 -1.73 5.50
C LEU A 80 5.35 -0.30 5.15
N PHE A 81 6.08 0.30 4.20
CA PHE A 81 5.75 1.59 3.60
C PHE A 81 5.15 1.38 2.21
N LEU A 82 4.00 1.99 1.96
CA LEU A 82 3.27 1.90 0.71
C LEU A 82 2.98 3.31 0.19
N ASP A 83 3.52 3.63 -0.98
CA ASP A 83 3.34 4.94 -1.58
C ASP A 83 2.33 4.85 -2.73
N GLU A 84 1.11 5.39 -2.50
CA GLU A 84 -0.02 5.37 -3.43
C GLU A 84 -0.24 3.99 -4.12
N ALA A 85 -0.13 2.92 -3.35
CA ALA A 85 -0.03 1.55 -3.85
C ALA A 85 -1.22 1.06 -4.69
N THR A 86 -2.35 1.75 -4.64
CA THR A 86 -3.59 1.41 -5.35
C THR A 86 -3.94 2.37 -6.48
N SER A 87 -3.05 3.32 -6.79
CA SER A 87 -3.27 4.29 -7.85
C SER A 87 -3.42 3.62 -9.23
N GLY A 88 -4.49 3.98 -9.96
CA GLY A 88 -4.79 3.42 -11.27
C GLY A 88 -5.39 2.01 -11.27
N VAL A 89 -5.59 1.40 -10.10
CA VAL A 89 -6.18 0.06 -9.97
C VAL A 89 -7.71 0.17 -9.90
N ASP A 90 -8.41 -0.77 -10.51
CA ASP A 90 -9.88 -0.84 -10.43
C ASP A 90 -10.39 -1.09 -9.01
N VAL A 91 -11.67 -0.77 -8.76
CA VAL A 91 -12.27 -0.81 -7.42
C VAL A 91 -12.25 -2.22 -6.79
N VAL A 92 -12.43 -3.28 -7.58
CA VAL A 92 -12.44 -4.65 -7.07
C VAL A 92 -11.05 -5.07 -6.61
N THR A 93 -10.06 -4.85 -7.47
CA THR A 93 -8.65 -5.15 -7.17
C THR A 93 -8.13 -4.31 -6.00
N ARG A 94 -8.54 -3.03 -5.89
CA ARG A 94 -8.24 -2.17 -4.75
C ARG A 94 -8.78 -2.75 -3.44
N LYS A 95 -10.03 -3.20 -3.43
CA LYS A 95 -10.65 -3.83 -2.26
C LYS A 95 -9.90 -5.10 -1.82
N GLU A 96 -9.51 -5.95 -2.77
CA GLU A 96 -8.70 -7.14 -2.48
C GLU A 96 -7.33 -6.77 -1.88
N PHE A 97 -6.68 -5.74 -2.43
CA PHE A 97 -5.42 -5.23 -1.90
C PHE A 97 -5.55 -4.80 -0.43
N TRP A 98 -6.59 -4.04 -0.09
CA TRP A 98 -6.88 -3.64 1.29
C TRP A 98 -7.20 -4.83 2.21
N CYS A 99 -7.83 -5.90 1.70
CA CYS A 99 -8.01 -7.14 2.47
C CYS A 99 -6.66 -7.76 2.85
N HIS A 100 -5.68 -7.77 1.94
CA HIS A 100 -4.33 -8.25 2.25
C HIS A 100 -3.64 -7.36 3.30
N LEU A 101 -3.73 -6.03 3.19
CA LEU A 101 -3.13 -5.12 4.17
C LEU A 101 -3.72 -5.31 5.57
N ARG A 102 -5.04 -5.41 5.67
CA ARG A 102 -5.71 -5.68 6.96
C ARG A 102 -5.30 -7.02 7.57
N ALA A 103 -5.13 -8.05 6.75
CA ALA A 103 -4.66 -9.35 7.23
C ALA A 103 -3.20 -9.28 7.74
N LEU A 104 -2.35 -8.47 7.12
CA LEU A 104 -0.97 -8.22 7.57
C LEU A 104 -0.94 -7.41 8.87
N ALA A 105 -1.74 -6.35 8.99
CA ALA A 105 -1.85 -5.55 10.21
C ALA A 105 -2.30 -6.40 11.41
N LYS A 106 -3.29 -7.29 11.21
CA LYS A 106 -3.72 -8.26 12.25
C LYS A 106 -2.62 -9.23 12.68
N LYS A 107 -1.62 -9.47 11.85
CA LYS A 107 -0.43 -10.28 12.17
C LYS A 107 0.69 -9.47 12.83
N GLY A 108 0.46 -8.19 13.13
CA GLY A 108 1.41 -7.31 13.81
C GLY A 108 2.35 -6.53 12.90
N VAL A 109 2.12 -6.52 11.58
CA VAL A 109 2.88 -5.65 10.67
C VAL A 109 2.38 -4.21 10.82
N THR A 110 3.27 -3.27 11.10
CA THR A 110 2.96 -1.84 11.07
C THR A 110 2.98 -1.36 9.63
N ILE A 111 1.88 -0.74 9.17
CA ILE A 111 1.74 -0.29 7.78
C ILE A 111 1.58 1.22 7.76
N LEU A 112 2.47 1.91 7.06
CA LEU A 112 2.34 3.31 6.69
C LEU A 112 2.01 3.39 5.20
N ILE A 113 0.85 3.97 4.88
CA ILE A 113 0.39 4.13 3.49
C ILE A 113 0.11 5.59 3.19
N THR A 114 0.55 6.05 2.03
CA THR A 114 0.09 7.32 1.45
C THR A 114 -1.01 7.04 0.44
N THR A 115 -2.04 7.86 0.41
CA THR A 115 -3.13 7.81 -0.57
C THR A 115 -3.74 9.19 -0.76
N HIS A 116 -4.27 9.43 -1.95
CA HIS A 116 -5.12 10.58 -2.24
C HIS A 116 -6.62 10.19 -2.32
N PHE A 117 -6.94 8.92 -2.08
CA PHE A 117 -8.32 8.42 -2.06
C PHE A 117 -8.87 8.49 -0.64
N MET A 118 -9.84 9.35 -0.40
CA MET A 118 -10.42 9.53 0.94
C MET A 118 -11.24 8.32 1.42
N ASP A 119 -11.78 7.52 0.52
CA ASP A 119 -12.43 6.25 0.84
C ASP A 119 -11.46 5.21 1.44
N GLU A 120 -10.19 5.24 1.04
CA GLU A 120 -9.16 4.38 1.61
C GLU A 120 -8.81 4.75 3.06
N ALA A 121 -8.91 6.02 3.40
CA ALA A 121 -8.68 6.50 4.75
C ALA A 121 -9.61 5.84 5.78
N GLU A 122 -10.82 5.45 5.38
CA GLU A 122 -11.77 4.73 6.26
C GLU A 122 -11.26 3.35 6.72
N TYR A 123 -10.25 2.78 6.03
CA TYR A 123 -9.64 1.51 6.38
C TYR A 123 -8.46 1.61 7.35
N CYS A 124 -8.01 2.84 7.65
CA CYS A 124 -6.85 3.10 8.49
C CYS A 124 -7.23 3.22 9.98
N ASP A 125 -6.34 2.81 10.88
CA ASP A 125 -6.52 3.00 12.32
C ASP A 125 -6.29 4.46 12.73
N ASN A 126 -5.33 5.12 12.07
CA ASN A 126 -4.97 6.51 12.26
C ASN A 126 -4.67 7.18 10.92
N ILE A 127 -5.01 8.44 10.80
CA ILE A 127 -4.84 9.26 9.60
C ILE A 127 -4.11 10.54 9.97
N SER A 128 -3.18 10.94 9.13
CA SER A 128 -2.59 12.28 9.13
C SER A 128 -2.96 12.96 7.82
N LEU A 129 -3.74 14.05 7.89
CA LEU A 129 -4.17 14.82 6.73
C LEU A 129 -3.16 15.91 6.42
N PHE A 130 -2.67 15.94 5.19
CA PHE A 130 -1.70 16.92 4.72
C PHE A 130 -2.33 17.86 3.70
N TYR A 131 -2.05 19.16 3.86
CA TYR A 131 -2.45 20.19 2.91
C TYR A 131 -1.36 21.26 2.82
N GLN A 132 -0.93 21.60 1.61
CA GLN A 132 0.13 22.59 1.33
C GLN A 132 1.43 22.40 2.14
N GLY A 133 1.83 21.13 2.34
CA GLY A 133 3.06 20.79 3.08
C GLY A 133 2.92 20.80 4.60
N GLU A 134 1.73 21.11 5.13
CA GLU A 134 1.44 21.09 6.57
C GLU A 134 0.49 19.96 6.95
N THR A 135 0.65 19.42 8.15
CA THR A 135 -0.33 18.52 8.76
C THR A 135 -1.49 19.35 9.30
N ILE A 136 -2.69 19.17 8.76
CA ILE A 136 -3.88 19.92 9.17
C ILE A 136 -4.73 19.22 10.23
N ALA A 137 -4.66 17.89 10.30
CA ALA A 137 -5.34 17.12 11.34
C ALA A 137 -4.71 15.71 11.46
N VAL A 138 -4.80 15.13 12.66
CA VAL A 138 -4.38 13.75 12.96
C VAL A 138 -5.41 13.09 13.85
N GLY A 139 -5.80 11.85 13.53
CA GLY A 139 -6.73 11.09 14.34
C GLY A 139 -7.30 9.86 13.65
N THR A 140 -8.21 9.18 14.33
CA THR A 140 -8.98 8.09 13.70
C THR A 140 -9.97 8.64 12.68
N PRO A 141 -10.43 7.86 11.68
CA PRO A 141 -11.47 8.30 10.74
C PRO A 141 -12.71 8.87 11.46
N ALA A 142 -13.16 8.19 12.50
CA ALA A 142 -14.32 8.61 13.29
C ALA A 142 -14.10 9.97 14.00
N ALA A 143 -12.91 10.16 14.60
CA ALA A 143 -12.57 11.41 15.28
C ALA A 143 -12.49 12.58 14.29
N LEU A 144 -11.88 12.39 13.12
CA LEU A 144 -11.76 13.42 12.11
C LEU A 144 -13.11 13.81 11.50
N LYS A 145 -13.98 12.84 11.23
CA LYS A 145 -15.36 13.10 10.80
C LYS A 145 -16.16 13.86 11.86
N ALA A 146 -16.05 13.49 13.12
CA ALA A 146 -16.70 14.19 14.22
C ALA A 146 -16.19 15.65 14.36
N GLN A 147 -14.87 15.86 14.29
CA GLN A 147 -14.24 17.19 14.33
C GLN A 147 -14.74 18.11 13.21
N ALA A 148 -14.96 17.56 12.02
CA ALA A 148 -15.44 18.29 10.86
C ALA A 148 -16.98 18.41 10.80
N ALA A 149 -17.73 17.68 11.65
CA ALA A 149 -19.17 17.49 11.55
C ALA A 149 -19.59 16.91 10.18
N ALA A 150 -18.81 15.96 9.65
CA ALA A 150 -18.94 15.36 8.33
C ALA A 150 -19.37 13.89 8.38
N ALA A 151 -20.09 13.43 7.36
CA ALA A 151 -20.50 12.04 7.24
C ALA A 151 -19.40 11.15 6.62
N THR A 152 -18.58 11.71 5.72
CA THR A 152 -17.53 11.01 4.99
C THR A 152 -16.16 11.62 5.24
N MET A 153 -15.08 10.86 4.98
CA MET A 153 -13.72 11.40 5.07
C MET A 153 -13.44 12.47 4.01
N GLU A 154 -14.08 12.39 2.84
CA GLU A 154 -13.96 13.42 1.81
C GLU A 154 -14.55 14.76 2.27
N GLU A 155 -15.77 14.77 2.83
CA GLU A 155 -16.38 15.96 3.43
C GLU A 155 -15.56 16.52 4.61
N ALA A 156 -15.01 15.63 5.44
CA ALA A 156 -14.16 16.00 6.56
C ALA A 156 -12.90 16.72 6.07
N PHE A 157 -12.23 16.16 5.06
CA PHE A 157 -11.03 16.76 4.48
C PHE A 157 -11.29 18.14 3.89
N ILE A 158 -12.36 18.30 3.08
CA ILE A 158 -12.76 19.59 2.51
C ILE A 158 -13.06 20.62 3.61
N THR A 159 -13.79 20.22 4.64
CA THR A 159 -14.14 21.11 5.76
C THR A 159 -12.89 21.58 6.52
N LEU A 160 -11.95 20.67 6.78
CA LEU A 160 -10.71 20.99 7.49
C LEU A 160 -9.78 21.87 6.66
N ILE A 161 -9.72 21.69 5.34
CA ILE A 161 -9.00 22.59 4.43
C ILE A 161 -9.59 24.00 4.50
N ASN A 162 -10.93 24.14 4.33
CA ASN A 162 -11.59 25.44 4.35
C ASN A 162 -11.37 26.20 5.67
N ARG A 163 -11.35 25.50 6.81
CA ARG A 163 -11.02 26.11 8.10
C ARG A 163 -9.57 26.62 8.13
N LYS A 164 -8.64 25.80 7.63
CA LYS A 164 -7.21 26.17 7.57
C LYS A 164 -6.98 27.40 6.68
N ASP A 165 -7.65 27.46 5.52
CA ASP A 165 -7.53 28.59 4.60
C ASP A 165 -8.13 29.87 5.20
N ALA A 166 -9.26 29.77 5.90
CA ALA A 166 -9.87 30.91 6.64
C ALA A 166 -8.93 31.45 7.73
N GLU A 167 -8.31 30.56 8.52
CA GLU A 167 -7.32 30.92 9.55
C GLU A 167 -6.07 31.57 8.96
N SER A 168 -5.68 31.18 7.74
CA SER A 168 -4.49 31.70 7.04
C SER A 168 -4.75 32.97 6.25
N GLY A 169 -5.98 33.49 6.27
CA GLY A 169 -6.37 34.72 5.53
C GLY A 169 -6.35 34.55 4.00
N ARG A 170 -6.54 33.33 3.51
CA ARG A 170 -6.48 32.98 2.09
C ARG A 170 -7.85 32.84 1.41
N LEU A 171 -8.93 33.19 2.11
CA LEU A 171 -10.30 33.36 1.57
C LEU A 171 -10.61 34.81 1.30
#